data_7bcfea082a46b8589360548d28b2f431
#
_entry.id   7bcfea082a46b8589360548d28b2f431
#
_cell.length_a   1.000
_cell.length_b   1.000
_cell.length_c   1.000
_cell.angle_alpha   90.00
_cell.angle_beta   90.00
_cell.angle_gamma   90.00
#
_symmetry.space_group_name_H-M   'P 1'
#
loop_
_entity.id
_entity.type
_entity.pdbx_description
1 polymer ?
#
loop_
_entity_poly.entity_id
_entity_poly.type
_entity_poly.pdbx_seq_one_letter_code
_entity_poly.pdbx_strand_id
1 'polypeptide(L)'
;MRYFFNLILSLTLCLCCFAYTTSHAQNFPVYNSFYINPFLYNPAEALTEYTQIFALHRQQWMNIEGAPTVSALTINTLLNESRAGIGAKFSSYKRGLLNTTDFTLSYAYGVPMGQKNWLFLGLSGGAITNSIDLTKVSDPNDPAIANYLANNIQPAAGFGALYRSGSGLNVGFSFPQLFPNVYNSDASFSNTTVSPADNVFVTIYYKRKVESKIVSRKKGGLKRKVKTQEAIAPLEMYFNYKYSKYGNSQFELLGKLNLTQNFWLGGSYRLPYGFTGNLGINTQRFILGYSYEPNNQPQDGFSQGSHEVILGLKLGSIKKFKRAAPVLRSTLTKTPNEKHTARFQDTGDDPNKLNAEQGTAKKKYYVVIRVFNDFTQADNYKKKLITEKFNAEIFYNPQDKKYYVHVLETLKASEANEEIRNLKSYTKLKEARLLVVTSDK
;
A
#
# COMPACT_ATOMS: atom_id res chain seq x y z
N MET A 1 23.52 -10.60 26.94
CA MET A 1 24.44 -11.19 25.98
C MET A 1 24.07 -12.62 25.56
N ARG A 2 23.86 -13.57 26.49
CA ARG A 2 23.51 -14.97 26.17
C ARG A 2 22.24 -15.13 25.30
N TYR A 3 21.17 -14.40 25.59
CA TYR A 3 19.92 -14.49 24.80
C TYR A 3 20.07 -13.93 23.38
N PHE A 4 20.88 -12.90 23.20
CA PHE A 4 21.19 -12.33 21.89
C PHE A 4 22.05 -13.27 21.03
N PHE A 5 23.00 -13.95 21.66
CA PHE A 5 23.83 -14.96 21.00
C PHE A 5 23.03 -16.19 20.59
N ASN A 6 22.11 -16.67 21.45
CA ASN A 6 21.22 -17.79 21.12
C ASN A 6 20.21 -17.42 20.01
N LEU A 7 19.74 -16.18 19.98
CA LEU A 7 18.87 -15.69 18.90
C LEU A 7 19.61 -15.65 17.56
N ILE A 8 20.83 -15.15 17.54
CA ILE A 8 21.67 -15.14 16.33
C ILE A 8 22.01 -16.58 15.90
N LEU A 9 22.36 -17.46 16.82
CA LEU A 9 22.67 -18.85 16.51
C LEU A 9 21.45 -19.60 15.96
N SER A 10 20.26 -19.40 16.53
CA SER A 10 19.02 -20.01 16.03
C SER A 10 18.62 -19.44 14.66
N LEU A 11 18.85 -18.16 14.43
CA LEU A 11 18.60 -17.51 13.14
C LEU A 11 19.57 -18.03 12.06
N THR A 12 20.85 -18.21 12.41
CA THR A 12 21.88 -18.75 11.50
C THR A 12 21.60 -20.24 11.19
N LEU A 13 21.19 -21.02 12.19
CA LEU A 13 20.82 -22.43 12.00
C LEU A 13 19.57 -22.57 11.12
N CYS A 14 18.59 -21.68 11.28
CA CYS A 14 17.40 -21.63 10.45
C CYS A 14 17.75 -21.23 8.99
N LEU A 15 18.69 -20.30 8.78
CA LEU A 15 19.18 -19.94 7.45
C LEU A 15 19.92 -21.09 6.75
N CYS A 16 20.72 -21.87 7.48
CA CYS A 16 21.44 -23.01 6.92
C CYS A 16 20.52 -24.16 6.48
N CYS A 17 19.35 -24.34 7.09
CA CYS A 17 18.39 -25.37 6.70
C CYS A 17 17.70 -25.09 5.34
N PHE A 18 17.80 -23.87 4.82
CA PHE A 18 17.21 -23.49 3.51
C PHE A 18 18.17 -23.63 2.31
N ALA A 19 19.38 -24.15 2.51
CA ALA A 19 20.42 -24.21 1.47
C ALA A 19 20.42 -25.47 0.58
N TYR A 20 19.26 -26.10 0.38
CA TYR A 20 19.15 -27.18 -0.63
C TYR A 20 18.80 -26.59 -1.99
N THR A 21 19.79 -26.40 -2.86
CA THR A 21 19.60 -25.94 -4.24
C THR A 21 19.42 -27.10 -5.19
N THR A 22 18.18 -27.45 -5.52
CA THR A 22 17.87 -28.17 -6.74
C THR A 22 17.75 -27.13 -7.87
N SER A 23 18.45 -27.35 -9.00
CA SER A 23 18.38 -26.45 -10.14
C SER A 23 17.04 -26.63 -10.84
N HIS A 24 16.13 -25.66 -10.70
CA HIS A 24 14.84 -25.62 -11.39
C HIS A 24 14.75 -24.39 -12.28
N ALA A 25 14.08 -24.50 -13.45
CA ALA A 25 13.84 -23.38 -14.34
C ALA A 25 12.88 -22.34 -13.71
N GLN A 26 13.09 -21.05 -13.99
CA GLN A 26 12.22 -19.99 -13.50
C GLN A 26 10.87 -19.99 -14.21
N ASN A 27 9.76 -20.07 -13.47
CA ASN A 27 8.41 -20.00 -14.02
C ASN A 27 7.87 -18.58 -14.11
N PHE A 28 8.29 -17.67 -13.23
CA PHE A 28 7.78 -16.31 -13.18
C PHE A 28 8.87 -15.29 -13.46
N PRO A 29 8.52 -14.18 -14.15
CA PRO A 29 9.45 -13.10 -14.36
C PRO A 29 9.89 -12.47 -13.05
N VAL A 30 11.14 -12.06 -13.00
CA VAL A 30 11.75 -11.36 -11.88
C VAL A 30 11.74 -9.87 -12.16
N TYR A 31 11.23 -9.09 -11.20
CA TYR A 31 11.23 -7.63 -11.23
C TYR A 31 12.04 -7.10 -10.06
N ASN A 32 13.12 -6.37 -10.32
CA ASN A 32 13.91 -5.71 -9.27
C ASN A 32 13.17 -4.51 -8.69
N SER A 33 12.33 -3.87 -9.52
CA SER A 33 11.55 -2.67 -9.18
C SER A 33 10.18 -2.97 -8.55
N PHE A 34 9.97 -4.17 -7.98
CA PHE A 34 8.70 -4.57 -7.36
C PHE A 34 8.25 -3.60 -6.24
N TYR A 35 9.19 -2.97 -5.54
CA TYR A 35 8.92 -2.01 -4.48
C TYR A 35 8.43 -0.64 -5.01
N ILE A 36 8.66 -0.34 -6.29
CA ILE A 36 8.12 0.84 -6.98
C ILE A 36 6.71 0.55 -7.48
N ASN A 37 6.51 -0.62 -8.07
CA ASN A 37 5.22 -1.08 -8.61
C ASN A 37 4.86 -2.47 -8.08
N PRO A 38 4.35 -2.58 -6.83
CA PRO A 38 4.00 -3.88 -6.25
C PRO A 38 2.79 -4.55 -6.92
N PHE A 39 2.02 -3.82 -7.73
CA PHE A 39 0.93 -4.37 -8.54
C PHE A 39 1.40 -5.43 -9.54
N LEU A 40 2.69 -5.44 -9.92
CA LEU A 40 3.27 -6.49 -10.76
C LEU A 40 3.10 -7.90 -10.17
N TYR A 41 3.06 -8.02 -8.84
CA TYR A 41 2.97 -9.29 -8.13
C TYR A 41 1.66 -9.52 -7.39
N ASN A 42 0.96 -8.45 -6.99
CA ASN A 42 -0.22 -8.57 -6.14
C ASN A 42 -1.38 -7.73 -6.69
N PRO A 43 -2.49 -8.33 -7.16
CA PRO A 43 -3.63 -7.59 -7.66
C PRO A 43 -4.32 -6.70 -6.61
N ALA A 44 -4.15 -6.97 -5.30
CA ALA A 44 -4.65 -6.10 -4.24
C ALA A 44 -3.98 -4.72 -4.21
N GLU A 45 -2.80 -4.58 -4.82
CA GLU A 45 -2.07 -3.31 -4.95
C GLU A 45 -2.59 -2.42 -6.11
N ALA A 46 -3.66 -2.83 -6.81
CA ALA A 46 -4.31 -1.99 -7.82
C ALA A 46 -4.89 -0.69 -7.25
N LEU A 47 -5.13 -0.65 -5.94
CA LEU A 47 -5.67 0.50 -5.22
C LEU A 47 -4.59 1.54 -4.90
N THR A 48 -4.47 2.57 -5.73
CA THR A 48 -3.48 3.65 -5.59
C THR A 48 -4.12 5.02 -5.50
N GLU A 49 -3.45 5.94 -4.78
CA GLU A 49 -3.94 7.32 -4.58
C GLU A 49 -3.97 8.16 -5.89
N TYR A 50 -3.24 7.73 -6.92
CA TYR A 50 -3.22 8.33 -8.26
C TYR A 50 -3.59 7.29 -9.30
N THR A 51 -4.03 7.71 -10.46
CA THR A 51 -3.93 6.85 -11.64
C THR A 51 -2.46 6.73 -12.00
N GLN A 52 -1.93 5.51 -11.98
CA GLN A 52 -0.51 5.24 -12.25
C GLN A 52 -0.39 4.39 -13.50
N ILE A 53 0.56 4.75 -14.36
CA ILE A 53 0.98 3.96 -15.51
C ILE A 53 2.45 3.66 -15.32
N PHE A 54 2.85 2.40 -15.40
CA PHE A 54 4.25 2.00 -15.34
C PHE A 54 4.62 1.21 -16.59
N ALA A 55 5.76 1.56 -17.16
CA ALA A 55 6.47 0.77 -18.15
C ALA A 55 7.79 0.29 -17.54
N LEU A 56 8.07 -1.00 -17.67
CA LEU A 56 9.27 -1.65 -17.16
C LEU A 56 9.91 -2.46 -18.28
N HIS A 57 11.22 -2.39 -18.35
CA HIS A 57 12.03 -3.27 -19.20
C HIS A 57 13.24 -3.78 -18.41
N ARG A 58 13.42 -5.10 -18.42
CA ARG A 58 14.56 -5.78 -17.80
C ARG A 58 15.23 -6.67 -18.83
N GLN A 59 16.54 -6.57 -18.93
CA GLN A 59 17.38 -7.48 -19.68
C GLN A 59 18.38 -8.13 -18.71
N GLN A 60 18.32 -9.47 -18.65
CA GLN A 60 19.32 -10.24 -17.89
C GLN A 60 20.54 -10.47 -18.77
N TRP A 61 21.72 -10.53 -18.14
CA TRP A 61 22.98 -10.91 -18.79
C TRP A 61 23.17 -10.25 -20.16
N MET A 62 23.41 -8.95 -20.15
CA MET A 62 23.60 -8.20 -21.40
C MET A 62 24.65 -8.86 -22.30
N ASN A 63 24.46 -8.76 -23.61
CA ASN A 63 25.30 -9.34 -24.66
C ASN A 63 25.28 -10.88 -24.76
N ILE A 64 24.37 -11.55 -24.11
CA ILE A 64 24.12 -12.99 -24.33
C ILE A 64 22.92 -13.14 -25.26
N GLU A 65 23.09 -13.84 -26.36
CA GLU A 65 22.00 -14.16 -27.28
C GLU A 65 21.00 -15.08 -26.59
N GLY A 66 19.70 -14.76 -26.69
CA GLY A 66 18.64 -15.51 -26.03
C GLY A 66 18.52 -15.28 -24.53
N ALA A 67 19.31 -14.38 -23.96
CA ALA A 67 19.18 -14.02 -22.53
C ALA A 67 17.76 -13.55 -22.18
N PRO A 68 17.26 -13.84 -20.96
CA PRO A 68 15.93 -13.50 -20.58
C PRO A 68 15.66 -11.99 -20.62
N THR A 69 14.56 -11.59 -21.24
CA THR A 69 14.07 -10.20 -21.24
C THR A 69 12.64 -10.15 -20.75
N VAL A 70 12.34 -9.14 -19.94
CA VAL A 70 11.00 -8.89 -19.42
C VAL A 70 10.60 -7.47 -19.76
N SER A 71 9.44 -7.31 -20.38
CA SER A 71 8.80 -6.00 -20.56
C SER A 71 7.42 -6.05 -19.92
N ALA A 72 7.07 -5.01 -19.15
CA ALA A 72 5.76 -4.94 -18.53
C ALA A 72 5.20 -3.52 -18.65
N LEU A 73 3.90 -3.45 -18.91
CA LEU A 73 3.10 -2.22 -18.88
C LEU A 73 1.96 -2.43 -17.90
N THR A 74 1.79 -1.53 -16.95
CA THR A 74 0.68 -1.59 -16.01
C THR A 74 -0.03 -0.25 -15.92
N ILE A 75 -1.34 -0.31 -15.71
CA ILE A 75 -2.16 0.83 -15.36
C ILE A 75 -3.04 0.45 -14.18
N ASN A 76 -3.10 1.26 -13.15
CA ASN A 76 -3.95 1.02 -12.00
C ASN A 76 -4.45 2.33 -11.39
N THR A 77 -5.67 2.29 -10.85
CA THR A 77 -6.34 3.47 -10.32
C THR A 77 -7.40 3.12 -9.29
N LEU A 78 -7.56 3.99 -8.31
CA LEU A 78 -8.73 4.01 -7.43
C LEU A 78 -9.93 4.58 -8.20
N LEU A 79 -11.09 3.93 -8.14
CA LEU A 79 -12.35 4.51 -8.62
C LEU A 79 -12.77 5.67 -7.72
N ASN A 80 -13.38 6.70 -8.32
CA ASN A 80 -13.69 7.95 -7.61
C ASN A 80 -14.55 7.69 -6.38
N GLU A 81 -14.16 8.31 -5.25
CA GLU A 81 -14.85 8.25 -3.95
C GLU A 81 -15.26 6.85 -3.49
N SER A 82 -14.56 5.82 -3.96
CA SER A 82 -14.89 4.44 -3.65
C SER A 82 -13.77 3.78 -2.83
N ARG A 83 -13.97 2.52 -2.51
CA ARG A 83 -12.98 1.62 -1.93
C ARG A 83 -12.50 0.60 -2.95
N ALA A 84 -12.95 0.73 -4.18
CA ALA A 84 -12.65 -0.15 -5.28
C ALA A 84 -11.59 0.47 -6.19
N GLY A 85 -10.70 -0.34 -6.69
CA GLY A 85 -9.70 0.00 -7.69
C GLY A 85 -9.68 -1.01 -8.81
N ILE A 86 -9.25 -0.56 -9.95
CA ILE A 86 -9.05 -1.39 -11.13
C ILE A 86 -7.62 -1.25 -11.62
N GLY A 87 -7.14 -2.29 -12.27
CA GLY A 87 -5.84 -2.29 -12.91
C GLY A 87 -5.80 -3.18 -14.13
N ALA A 88 -4.86 -2.93 -15.00
CA ALA A 88 -4.52 -3.78 -16.12
C ALA A 88 -2.99 -3.99 -16.15
N LYS A 89 -2.58 -5.19 -16.46
CA LYS A 89 -1.17 -5.56 -16.65
C LYS A 89 -1.03 -6.27 -17.98
N PHE A 90 -0.05 -5.83 -18.74
CA PHE A 90 0.47 -6.51 -19.92
C PHE A 90 1.94 -6.80 -19.68
N SER A 91 2.38 -8.04 -19.88
CA SER A 91 3.79 -8.37 -19.79
C SER A 91 4.22 -9.35 -20.86
N SER A 92 5.47 -9.23 -21.31
CA SER A 92 6.13 -10.15 -22.24
C SER A 92 7.43 -10.62 -21.60
N TYR A 93 7.60 -11.93 -21.55
CA TYR A 93 8.77 -12.58 -20.98
C TYR A 93 9.37 -13.53 -22.01
N LYS A 94 10.55 -13.19 -22.51
CA LYS A 94 11.31 -13.99 -23.46
C LYS A 94 12.41 -14.75 -22.74
N ARG A 95 12.61 -16.02 -23.09
CA ARG A 95 13.64 -16.92 -22.55
C ARG A 95 14.14 -17.83 -23.66
N GLY A 96 15.30 -17.55 -24.23
CA GLY A 96 15.76 -18.28 -25.40
C GLY A 96 14.77 -18.16 -26.55
N LEU A 97 14.22 -19.29 -26.99
CA LEU A 97 13.21 -19.37 -28.04
C LEU A 97 11.78 -19.11 -27.58
N LEU A 98 11.55 -19.22 -26.27
CA LEU A 98 10.21 -19.14 -25.69
C LEU A 98 9.83 -17.70 -25.39
N ASN A 99 8.64 -17.28 -25.81
CA ASN A 99 8.06 -16.01 -25.42
C ASN A 99 6.68 -16.23 -24.79
N THR A 100 6.52 -15.73 -23.57
CA THR A 100 5.25 -15.75 -22.86
C THR A 100 4.73 -14.33 -22.75
N THR A 101 3.52 -14.09 -23.22
CA THR A 101 2.84 -12.80 -23.08
C THR A 101 1.61 -12.98 -22.21
N ASP A 102 1.46 -12.15 -21.18
CA ASP A 102 0.29 -12.16 -20.32
C ASP A 102 -0.46 -10.82 -20.38
N PHE A 103 -1.78 -10.90 -20.38
CA PHE A 103 -2.66 -9.77 -20.21
C PHE A 103 -3.68 -10.09 -19.14
N THR A 104 -3.73 -9.26 -18.10
CA THR A 104 -4.66 -9.43 -16.98
C THR A 104 -5.32 -8.13 -16.61
N LEU A 105 -6.63 -8.19 -16.31
CA LEU A 105 -7.41 -7.15 -15.68
C LEU A 105 -7.57 -7.48 -14.19
N SER A 106 -7.49 -6.49 -13.34
CA SER A 106 -7.60 -6.66 -11.89
C SER A 106 -8.66 -5.76 -11.31
N TYR A 107 -9.38 -6.29 -10.34
CA TYR A 107 -10.29 -5.55 -9.48
C TYR A 107 -9.87 -5.75 -8.03
N ALA A 108 -9.76 -4.66 -7.28
CA ALA A 108 -9.41 -4.72 -5.87
C ALA A 108 -10.38 -3.90 -5.02
N TYR A 109 -10.63 -4.38 -3.80
CA TYR A 109 -11.54 -3.74 -2.86
C TYR A 109 -10.88 -3.58 -1.50
N GLY A 110 -10.99 -2.37 -0.92
CA GLY A 110 -10.43 -2.01 0.38
C GLY A 110 -11.48 -2.06 1.50
N VAL A 111 -11.20 -2.88 2.52
CA VAL A 111 -12.01 -2.99 3.74
C VAL A 111 -11.30 -2.27 4.87
N PRO A 112 -11.88 -1.23 5.48
CA PRO A 112 -11.26 -0.54 6.62
C PRO A 112 -11.28 -1.45 7.85
N MET A 113 -10.10 -1.63 8.46
CA MET A 113 -9.88 -2.42 9.68
C MET A 113 -9.61 -1.49 10.87
N GLY A 114 -10.60 -0.66 11.24
CA GLY A 114 -10.45 0.37 12.27
C GLY A 114 -10.04 1.74 11.71
N GLN A 115 -9.43 2.60 12.55
CA GLN A 115 -9.18 4.02 12.20
C GLN A 115 -8.08 4.23 11.14
N LYS A 116 -7.02 3.41 11.14
CA LYS A 116 -5.83 3.64 10.30
C LYS A 116 -5.42 2.41 9.47
N ASN A 117 -6.04 1.25 9.70
CA ASN A 117 -5.67 0.01 9.06
C ASN A 117 -6.65 -0.34 7.94
N TRP A 118 -6.14 -1.03 6.93
CA TRP A 118 -6.91 -1.45 5.76
C TRP A 118 -6.55 -2.87 5.36
N LEU A 119 -7.54 -3.64 4.97
CA LEU A 119 -7.37 -4.90 4.26
C LEU A 119 -7.83 -4.70 2.82
N PHE A 120 -6.94 -4.95 1.87
CA PHE A 120 -7.24 -4.92 0.45
C PHE A 120 -7.28 -6.34 -0.08
N LEU A 121 -8.32 -6.65 -0.84
CA LEU A 121 -8.50 -7.92 -1.53
C LEU A 121 -8.55 -7.63 -3.02
N GLY A 122 -7.83 -8.42 -3.81
CA GLY A 122 -7.74 -8.25 -5.25
C GLY A 122 -7.94 -9.56 -6.00
N LEU A 123 -8.62 -9.48 -7.13
CA LEU A 123 -8.75 -10.56 -8.09
C LEU A 123 -8.23 -10.07 -9.44
N SER A 124 -7.59 -10.95 -10.18
CA SER A 124 -7.21 -10.70 -11.56
C SER A 124 -7.69 -11.82 -12.46
N GLY A 125 -8.00 -11.48 -13.71
CA GLY A 125 -8.40 -12.42 -14.73
C GLY A 125 -7.90 -11.97 -16.11
N GLY A 126 -7.58 -12.89 -16.99
CA GLY A 126 -7.07 -12.59 -18.31
C GLY A 126 -6.62 -13.82 -19.08
N ALA A 127 -5.62 -13.66 -19.92
CA ALA A 127 -5.07 -14.72 -20.75
C ALA A 127 -3.54 -14.64 -20.80
N ILE A 128 -2.93 -15.80 -20.97
CA ILE A 128 -1.51 -15.98 -21.23
C ILE A 128 -1.37 -16.62 -22.60
N THR A 129 -0.44 -16.07 -23.38
CA THR A 129 -0.11 -16.61 -24.71
C THR A 129 1.34 -17.05 -24.72
N ASN A 130 1.59 -18.27 -25.17
CA ASN A 130 2.91 -18.83 -25.34
C ASN A 130 3.24 -18.92 -26.84
N SER A 131 4.45 -18.51 -27.22
CA SER A 131 4.94 -18.62 -28.60
C SER A 131 6.40 -19.03 -28.62
N ILE A 132 6.79 -19.69 -29.73
CA ILE A 132 8.17 -20.10 -30.01
C ILE A 132 8.66 -19.35 -31.24
N ASP A 133 9.89 -18.87 -31.22
CA ASP A 133 10.57 -18.34 -32.41
C ASP A 133 11.03 -19.49 -33.31
N LEU A 134 10.15 -19.90 -34.24
CA LEU A 134 10.41 -21.01 -35.16
C LEU A 134 11.55 -20.76 -36.12
N THR A 135 11.98 -19.49 -36.30
CA THR A 135 13.12 -19.16 -37.19
C THR A 135 14.44 -19.65 -36.64
N LYS A 136 14.52 -19.89 -35.34
CA LYS A 136 15.70 -20.32 -34.58
C LYS A 136 15.65 -21.80 -34.16
N VAL A 137 14.63 -22.52 -34.59
CA VAL A 137 14.44 -23.94 -34.28
C VAL A 137 15.12 -24.80 -35.29
N SER A 138 15.89 -25.80 -34.89
CA SER A 138 16.61 -26.72 -35.75
C SER A 138 15.69 -27.72 -36.45
N ASP A 139 14.63 -28.20 -35.78
CA ASP A 139 13.62 -29.09 -36.35
C ASP A 139 12.22 -28.57 -35.97
N PRO A 140 11.52 -27.86 -36.88
CA PRO A 140 10.17 -27.37 -36.67
C PRO A 140 9.11 -28.48 -36.48
N ASN A 141 9.42 -29.72 -36.86
CA ASN A 141 8.50 -30.86 -36.78
C ASN A 141 8.63 -31.64 -35.45
N ASP A 142 9.44 -31.15 -34.51
CA ASP A 142 9.57 -31.77 -33.18
C ASP A 142 8.19 -31.82 -32.48
N PRO A 143 7.73 -33.00 -32.03
CA PRO A 143 6.46 -33.15 -31.33
C PRO A 143 6.33 -32.26 -30.09
N ALA A 144 7.44 -31.93 -29.39
CA ALA A 144 7.44 -31.04 -28.27
C ALA A 144 7.01 -29.61 -28.64
N ILE A 145 7.45 -29.14 -29.81
CA ILE A 145 7.05 -27.84 -30.38
C ILE A 145 5.57 -27.83 -30.73
N ALA A 146 5.08 -28.88 -31.39
CA ALA A 146 3.67 -29.01 -31.76
C ALA A 146 2.76 -28.98 -30.51
N ASN A 147 3.13 -29.72 -29.47
CA ASN A 147 2.40 -29.72 -28.19
C ASN A 147 2.41 -28.35 -27.49
N TYR A 148 3.52 -27.64 -27.52
CA TYR A 148 3.63 -26.31 -26.95
C TYR A 148 2.76 -25.30 -27.70
N LEU A 149 2.73 -25.34 -29.02
CA LEU A 149 1.93 -24.46 -29.86
C LEU A 149 0.42 -24.79 -29.81
N ALA A 150 0.04 -26.03 -29.55
CA ALA A 150 -1.36 -26.45 -29.41
C ALA A 150 -2.05 -25.77 -28.20
N ASN A 151 -1.29 -25.43 -27.14
CA ASN A 151 -1.77 -24.78 -25.92
C ASN A 151 -1.30 -23.32 -25.84
N ASN A 152 -1.30 -22.62 -26.95
CA ASN A 152 -0.72 -21.28 -27.04
C ASN A 152 -1.48 -20.21 -26.28
N ILE A 153 -2.81 -20.35 -26.07
CA ILE A 153 -3.64 -19.40 -25.28
C ILE A 153 -4.25 -20.12 -24.10
N GLN A 154 -4.02 -19.59 -22.90
CA GLN A 154 -4.50 -20.17 -21.65
C GLN A 154 -5.17 -19.09 -20.78
N PRO A 155 -6.25 -19.43 -20.05
CA PRO A 155 -6.84 -18.50 -19.12
C PRO A 155 -5.88 -18.22 -17.94
N ALA A 156 -5.83 -16.98 -17.50
CA ALA A 156 -5.07 -16.54 -16.36
C ALA A 156 -6.01 -16.00 -15.28
N ALA A 157 -5.79 -16.38 -14.03
CA ALA A 157 -6.45 -15.78 -12.91
C ALA A 157 -5.50 -15.72 -11.72
N GLY A 158 -5.66 -14.71 -10.89
CA GLY A 158 -4.86 -14.51 -9.68
C GLY A 158 -5.70 -13.92 -8.55
N PHE A 159 -5.25 -14.15 -7.33
CA PHE A 159 -5.83 -13.57 -6.11
C PHE A 159 -4.74 -12.89 -5.31
N GLY A 160 -5.10 -11.81 -4.62
CA GLY A 160 -4.20 -11.11 -3.71
C GLY A 160 -4.91 -10.55 -2.51
N ALA A 161 -4.17 -10.47 -1.42
CA ALA A 161 -4.56 -9.78 -0.21
C ALA A 161 -3.41 -8.89 0.27
N LEU A 162 -3.74 -7.74 0.84
CA LEU A 162 -2.77 -6.82 1.41
C LEU A 162 -3.34 -6.20 2.67
N TYR A 163 -2.69 -6.41 3.78
CA TYR A 163 -2.95 -5.69 5.02
C TYR A 163 -2.02 -4.49 5.13
N ARG A 164 -2.60 -3.28 5.19
CA ARG A 164 -1.86 -2.02 5.33
C ARG A 164 -2.14 -1.41 6.70
N SER A 165 -1.11 -1.36 7.53
CA SER A 165 -1.21 -0.78 8.88
C SER A 165 -0.92 0.72 8.86
N GLY A 166 -1.63 1.45 9.72
CA GLY A 166 -1.35 2.87 9.97
C GLY A 166 0.03 3.13 10.60
N SER A 167 0.70 2.10 11.16
CA SER A 167 2.08 2.20 11.65
C SER A 167 3.12 2.23 10.53
N GLY A 168 2.74 1.85 9.31
CA GLY A 168 3.62 1.75 8.15
C GLY A 168 4.04 0.33 7.79
N LEU A 169 3.73 -0.68 8.62
CA LEU A 169 3.91 -2.09 8.27
C LEU A 169 2.82 -2.54 7.31
N ASN A 170 3.20 -3.20 6.24
CA ASN A 170 2.31 -3.75 5.23
C ASN A 170 2.66 -5.20 4.99
N VAL A 171 1.65 -6.05 4.89
CA VAL A 171 1.82 -7.48 4.65
C VAL A 171 0.94 -7.89 3.48
N GLY A 172 1.56 -8.28 2.39
CA GLY A 172 0.91 -8.72 1.17
C GLY A 172 1.07 -10.22 0.95
N PHE A 173 0.05 -10.82 0.38
CA PHE A 173 0.01 -12.20 0.02
C PHE A 173 -0.69 -12.34 -1.33
N SER A 174 -0.15 -13.15 -2.26
CA SER A 174 -0.80 -13.39 -3.53
C SER A 174 -0.55 -14.78 -4.08
N PHE A 175 -1.57 -15.30 -4.75
CA PHE A 175 -1.55 -16.43 -5.65
C PHE A 175 -1.57 -15.87 -7.09
N PRO A 176 -0.44 -15.83 -7.77
CA PRO A 176 -0.37 -15.25 -9.11
C PRO A 176 -1.08 -16.11 -10.15
N GLN A 177 -1.33 -17.38 -9.82
CA GLN A 177 -1.85 -18.37 -10.75
C GLN A 177 -2.87 -19.27 -10.03
N LEU A 178 -4.14 -19.08 -10.36
CA LEU A 178 -5.25 -19.92 -9.86
C LEU A 178 -5.60 -21.06 -10.82
N PHE A 179 -5.29 -20.90 -12.11
CA PHE A 179 -5.49 -21.95 -13.11
C PHE A 179 -4.17 -22.61 -13.50
N PRO A 180 -4.19 -23.91 -13.83
CA PRO A 180 -3.00 -24.58 -14.31
C PRO A 180 -2.55 -23.99 -15.65
N ASN A 181 -1.28 -23.64 -15.77
CA ASN A 181 -0.66 -23.27 -17.03
C ASN A 181 0.27 -24.38 -17.47
N VAL A 182 0.13 -24.81 -18.72
CA VAL A 182 0.98 -25.82 -19.34
C VAL A 182 2.26 -25.16 -19.84
N TYR A 183 3.11 -24.68 -18.93
CA TYR A 183 4.45 -24.20 -19.30
C TYR A 183 5.46 -25.33 -19.47
N ASN A 184 5.19 -26.48 -18.87
CA ASN A 184 6.03 -27.64 -18.90
C ASN A 184 5.33 -28.71 -19.73
N SER A 185 5.65 -28.77 -21.00
CA SER A 185 5.22 -29.82 -21.92
C SER A 185 6.11 -31.06 -21.86
N ASP A 186 6.76 -31.32 -20.73
CA ASP A 186 7.29 -32.66 -20.53
C ASP A 186 6.11 -33.63 -20.43
N ALA A 187 6.06 -34.60 -21.32
CA ALA A 187 5.02 -35.63 -21.41
C ALA A 187 4.83 -36.39 -20.07
N SER A 188 5.81 -36.29 -19.18
CA SER A 188 5.78 -36.80 -17.80
C SER A 188 4.91 -35.97 -16.85
N PHE A 189 4.57 -34.72 -17.18
CA PHE A 189 3.79 -33.80 -16.32
C PHE A 189 2.32 -33.66 -16.73
N SER A 190 1.87 -34.39 -17.76
CA SER A 190 0.51 -34.29 -18.31
C SER A 190 -0.60 -34.61 -17.31
N ASN A 191 -0.29 -35.17 -16.15
CA ASN A 191 -1.25 -35.50 -15.09
C ASN A 191 -1.06 -34.67 -13.79
N THR A 192 -0.22 -33.64 -13.79
CA THR A 192 -0.01 -32.85 -12.60
C THR A 192 -1.04 -31.71 -12.54
N THR A 193 -2.04 -31.88 -11.69
CA THR A 193 -2.97 -30.79 -11.36
C THR A 193 -2.19 -29.69 -10.61
N VAL A 194 -2.00 -28.55 -11.25
CA VAL A 194 -1.38 -27.38 -10.60
C VAL A 194 -2.36 -26.81 -9.58
N SER A 195 -1.98 -26.87 -8.31
CA SER A 195 -2.73 -26.24 -7.23
C SER A 195 -2.45 -24.74 -7.18
N PRO A 196 -3.42 -23.89 -6.80
CA PRO A 196 -3.15 -22.50 -6.50
C PRO A 196 -2.02 -22.26 -5.50
N ALA A 197 -1.80 -23.22 -4.58
CA ALA A 197 -0.73 -23.17 -3.58
C ALA A 197 0.67 -23.51 -4.13
N ASP A 198 0.78 -23.97 -5.38
CA ASP A 198 2.08 -24.29 -5.99
C ASP A 198 2.93 -23.04 -6.28
N ASN A 199 2.30 -21.87 -6.34
CA ASN A 199 2.96 -20.58 -6.49
C ASN A 199 2.36 -19.56 -5.52
N VAL A 200 3.17 -19.09 -4.58
CA VAL A 200 2.75 -18.16 -3.54
C VAL A 200 3.77 -17.04 -3.40
N PHE A 201 3.29 -15.80 -3.40
CA PHE A 201 4.14 -14.63 -3.13
C PHE A 201 3.73 -13.99 -1.82
N VAL A 202 4.72 -13.71 -0.99
CA VAL A 202 4.56 -13.00 0.27
C VAL A 202 5.46 -11.77 0.24
N THR A 203 4.88 -10.61 0.46
CA THR A 203 5.61 -9.34 0.51
C THR A 203 5.34 -8.67 1.85
N ILE A 204 6.39 -8.37 2.60
CA ILE A 204 6.30 -7.61 3.84
C ILE A 204 7.13 -6.35 3.65
N TYR A 205 6.54 -5.18 3.89
CA TYR A 205 7.31 -3.96 3.77
C TYR A 205 6.93 -2.93 4.83
N TYR A 206 7.93 -2.17 5.22
CA TYR A 206 7.78 -1.05 6.14
C TYR A 206 7.99 0.27 5.39
N LYS A 207 6.90 1.03 5.27
CA LYS A 207 6.87 2.34 4.62
C LYS A 207 6.01 3.29 5.44
N ARG A 208 6.65 4.21 6.13
CA ARG A 208 5.94 5.15 7.00
C ARG A 208 5.81 6.51 6.31
N LYS A 209 4.58 7.01 6.22
CA LYS A 209 4.32 8.43 5.92
C LYS A 209 4.51 9.23 7.21
N VAL A 210 5.40 10.21 7.19
CA VAL A 210 5.54 11.16 8.31
C VAL A 210 4.46 12.22 8.12
N GLU A 211 3.53 12.28 9.07
CA GLU A 211 2.45 13.26 9.06
C GLU A 211 3.02 14.68 9.10
N SER A 212 2.42 15.60 8.35
CA SER A 212 2.81 17.00 8.35
C SER A 212 2.65 17.58 9.77
N LYS A 213 3.71 18.11 10.33
CA LYS A 213 3.69 18.81 11.63
C LYS A 213 3.61 20.31 11.40
N ILE A 214 2.87 21.01 12.26
CA ILE A 214 2.90 22.47 12.31
C ILE A 214 4.15 22.87 13.07
N VAL A 215 5.14 23.44 12.37
CA VAL A 215 6.39 23.92 12.97
C VAL A 215 6.37 25.44 13.04
N SER A 216 6.71 25.99 14.20
CA SER A 216 6.88 27.44 14.35
C SER A 216 8.24 27.85 13.79
N ARG A 217 8.26 28.57 12.65
CA ARG A 217 9.48 29.16 12.10
C ARG A 217 9.52 30.66 12.40
N LYS A 218 10.65 31.15 12.94
CA LYS A 218 10.94 32.58 13.05
C LYS A 218 11.48 33.08 11.69
N LYS A 219 10.81 34.06 11.09
CA LYS A 219 11.35 34.82 9.94
C LYS A 219 11.07 36.28 10.20
N GLY A 220 12.13 37.09 10.27
CA GLY A 220 11.99 38.54 10.51
C GLY A 220 11.35 38.93 11.86
N GLY A 221 11.69 38.24 12.95
CA GLY A 221 11.13 38.53 14.30
C GLY A 221 9.73 37.95 14.58
N LEU A 222 8.97 37.58 13.55
CA LEU A 222 7.63 37.03 13.68
C LEU A 222 7.65 35.50 13.68
N LYS A 223 6.99 34.88 14.67
CA LYS A 223 6.76 33.42 14.71
C LYS A 223 5.60 33.08 13.77
N ARG A 224 5.89 32.45 12.63
CA ARG A 224 4.86 31.88 11.74
C ARG A 224 4.76 30.39 11.95
N LYS A 225 3.54 29.88 12.16
CA LYS A 225 3.25 28.44 12.11
C LYS A 225 3.20 28.02 10.64
N VAL A 226 4.17 27.21 10.23
CA VAL A 226 4.24 26.65 8.86
C VAL A 226 3.92 25.17 8.97
N LYS A 227 2.95 24.70 8.18
CA LYS A 227 2.69 23.28 8.03
C LYS A 227 3.83 22.68 7.22
N THR A 228 4.58 21.76 7.82
CA THR A 228 5.60 21.00 7.06
C THR A 228 4.90 20.09 6.07
N GLN A 229 5.47 19.95 4.88
CA GLN A 229 4.98 18.97 3.91
C GLN A 229 5.03 17.55 4.51
N GLU A 230 4.09 16.70 4.09
CA GLU A 230 4.16 15.28 4.39
C GLU A 230 5.48 14.74 3.83
N ALA A 231 6.31 14.19 4.70
CA ALA A 231 7.60 13.64 4.33
C ALA A 231 7.50 12.11 4.30
N ILE A 232 8.25 11.49 3.40
CA ILE A 232 8.46 10.04 3.42
C ILE A 232 9.52 9.75 4.47
N ALA A 233 9.38 8.66 5.22
CA ALA A 233 10.44 8.22 6.14
C ALA A 233 11.75 7.99 5.36
N PRO A 234 12.91 8.31 5.95
CA PRO A 234 14.17 8.19 5.23
C PRO A 234 14.52 6.76 4.86
N LEU A 235 14.05 5.77 5.63
CA LEU A 235 14.30 4.34 5.40
C LEU A 235 12.99 3.60 5.13
N GLU A 236 12.96 2.86 4.05
CA GLU A 236 11.95 1.86 3.73
C GLU A 236 12.63 0.49 3.61
N MET A 237 11.98 -0.56 4.12
CA MET A 237 12.48 -1.92 4.05
C MET A 237 11.43 -2.81 3.41
N TYR A 238 11.88 -3.72 2.54
CA TYR A 238 11.02 -4.64 1.81
C TYR A 238 11.59 -6.05 1.92
N PHE A 239 10.73 -6.98 2.21
CA PHE A 239 10.96 -8.40 2.20
C PHE A 239 10.01 -9.02 1.18
N ASN A 240 10.52 -9.86 0.28
CA ASN A 240 9.73 -10.55 -0.71
C ASN A 240 10.13 -12.02 -0.74
N TYR A 241 9.16 -12.91 -0.56
CA TYR A 241 9.33 -14.35 -0.69
C TYR A 241 8.41 -14.87 -1.78
N LYS A 242 8.98 -15.57 -2.74
CA LYS A 242 8.25 -16.22 -3.82
C LYS A 242 8.48 -17.72 -3.71
N TYR A 243 7.46 -18.42 -3.30
CA TYR A 243 7.44 -19.87 -3.33
C TYR A 243 7.01 -20.36 -4.71
N SER A 244 7.72 -21.32 -5.27
CA SER A 244 7.33 -22.04 -6.48
C SER A 244 7.64 -23.52 -6.31
N LYS A 245 6.66 -24.39 -6.47
CA LYS A 245 6.82 -25.83 -6.38
C LYS A 245 7.65 -26.40 -7.54
N TYR A 246 7.49 -25.79 -8.72
CA TYR A 246 8.16 -26.24 -9.95
C TYR A 246 9.30 -25.33 -10.39
N GLY A 247 9.73 -24.43 -9.53
CA GLY A 247 10.81 -23.49 -9.81
C GLY A 247 11.61 -23.17 -8.54
N ASN A 248 12.67 -22.37 -8.68
CA ASN A 248 13.44 -21.92 -7.53
C ASN A 248 12.63 -20.95 -6.70
N SER A 249 12.40 -21.26 -5.43
CA SER A 249 11.90 -20.30 -4.47
C SER A 249 12.91 -19.18 -4.29
N GLN A 250 12.42 -17.94 -4.21
CA GLN A 250 13.24 -16.73 -4.14
C GLN A 250 12.96 -15.98 -2.85
N PHE A 251 14.02 -15.59 -2.20
CA PHE A 251 13.98 -14.74 -1.02
C PHE A 251 14.73 -13.45 -1.34
N GLU A 252 14.10 -12.30 -1.12
CA GLU A 252 14.71 -11.00 -1.39
C GLU A 252 14.49 -10.03 -0.23
N LEU A 253 15.58 -9.40 0.20
CA LEU A 253 15.57 -8.31 1.18
C LEU A 253 16.07 -7.04 0.49
N LEU A 254 15.31 -5.95 0.59
CA LEU A 254 15.66 -4.66 0.00
C LEU A 254 15.56 -3.56 1.04
N GLY A 255 16.60 -2.73 1.09
CA GLY A 255 16.64 -1.47 1.82
C GLY A 255 16.64 -0.29 0.87
N LYS A 256 15.76 0.70 1.10
CA LYS A 256 15.66 1.92 0.31
C LYS A 256 15.81 3.14 1.19
N LEU A 257 16.75 4.02 0.85
CA LEU A 257 17.02 5.29 1.50
C LEU A 257 16.49 6.44 0.65
N ASN A 258 15.55 7.21 1.19
CA ASN A 258 15.06 8.44 0.59
C ASN A 258 15.99 9.58 1.01
N LEU A 259 16.97 9.92 0.16
CA LEU A 259 17.98 10.96 0.43
C LEU A 259 17.35 12.36 0.40
N THR A 260 16.39 12.56 -0.49
CA THR A 260 15.56 13.76 -0.57
C THR A 260 14.10 13.37 -0.80
N GLN A 261 13.20 14.34 -0.95
CA GLN A 261 11.81 14.07 -1.30
C GLN A 261 11.66 13.43 -2.69
N ASN A 262 12.64 13.65 -3.56
CA ASN A 262 12.57 13.24 -4.96
C ASN A 262 13.57 12.15 -5.33
N PHE A 263 14.70 12.05 -4.63
CA PHE A 263 15.78 11.12 -4.96
C PHE A 263 15.95 10.05 -3.89
N TRP A 264 16.07 8.81 -4.31
CA TRP A 264 16.32 7.66 -3.45
C TRP A 264 17.40 6.74 -4.01
N LEU A 265 18.04 6.01 -3.11
CA LEU A 265 19.03 4.99 -3.37
C LEU A 265 18.63 3.73 -2.61
N GLY A 266 18.88 2.55 -3.15
CA GLY A 266 18.57 1.28 -2.50
C GLY A 266 19.55 0.18 -2.87
N GLY A 267 19.50 -0.88 -2.07
CA GLY A 267 20.19 -2.12 -2.34
C GLY A 267 19.33 -3.30 -1.96
N SER A 268 19.39 -4.37 -2.72
CA SER A 268 18.73 -5.63 -2.38
C SER A 268 19.69 -6.81 -2.48
N TYR A 269 19.35 -7.85 -1.72
CA TYR A 269 20.01 -9.15 -1.82
C TYR A 269 18.95 -10.21 -2.06
N ARG A 270 19.12 -10.96 -3.15
CA ARG A 270 18.18 -12.01 -3.56
C ARG A 270 18.88 -13.35 -3.65
N LEU A 271 18.39 -14.32 -2.93
CA LEU A 271 18.79 -15.70 -3.07
C LEU A 271 18.04 -16.36 -4.25
N PRO A 272 18.71 -17.06 -5.18
CA PRO A 272 20.15 -17.31 -5.29
C PRO A 272 20.94 -16.28 -6.16
N TYR A 273 20.34 -15.15 -6.54
CA TYR A 273 20.89 -14.23 -7.58
C TYR A 273 21.97 -13.26 -7.07
N GLY A 274 21.95 -12.91 -5.76
CA GLY A 274 22.94 -12.02 -5.16
C GLY A 274 22.48 -10.57 -5.02
N PHE A 275 23.43 -9.63 -5.10
CA PHE A 275 23.19 -8.21 -4.82
C PHE A 275 22.64 -7.46 -6.03
N THR A 276 21.78 -6.48 -5.76
CA THR A 276 21.27 -5.52 -6.75
C THR A 276 21.39 -4.11 -6.19
N GLY A 277 21.98 -3.20 -6.95
CA GLY A 277 21.95 -1.77 -6.66
C GLY A 277 20.75 -1.10 -7.34
N ASN A 278 20.08 -0.20 -6.63
CA ASN A 278 18.88 0.47 -7.09
C ASN A 278 18.99 1.97 -6.87
N LEU A 279 18.55 2.78 -7.82
CA LEU A 279 18.44 4.22 -7.68
C LEU A 279 17.24 4.77 -8.44
N GLY A 280 16.77 5.96 -8.08
CA GLY A 280 15.69 6.57 -8.84
C GLY A 280 15.21 7.90 -8.33
N ILE A 281 14.33 8.47 -9.13
CA ILE A 281 13.73 9.78 -8.92
C ILE A 281 12.21 9.60 -8.82
N ASN A 282 11.61 10.25 -7.84
CA ASN A 282 10.17 10.26 -7.62
C ASN A 282 9.69 11.71 -7.52
N THR A 283 9.08 12.21 -8.59
CA THR A 283 8.50 13.55 -8.63
C THR A 283 6.99 13.51 -8.38
N GLN A 284 6.34 14.66 -8.45
CA GLN A 284 4.87 14.72 -8.35
C GLN A 284 4.16 14.02 -9.51
N ARG A 285 4.76 13.98 -10.71
CA ARG A 285 4.14 13.47 -11.93
C ARG A 285 4.75 12.20 -12.46
N PHE A 286 6.03 11.96 -12.25
CA PHE A 286 6.73 10.80 -12.78
C PHE A 286 7.67 10.15 -11.76
N ILE A 287 7.94 8.88 -12.00
CA ILE A 287 8.90 8.05 -11.26
C ILE A 287 9.83 7.46 -12.31
N LEU A 288 11.12 7.52 -12.05
CA LEU A 288 12.15 6.83 -12.85
C LEU A 288 12.97 5.99 -11.88
N GLY A 289 13.11 4.71 -12.16
CA GLY A 289 13.95 3.79 -11.40
C GLY A 289 14.88 3.03 -12.32
N TYR A 290 16.08 2.77 -11.81
CA TYR A 290 17.07 1.94 -12.46
C TYR A 290 17.64 0.97 -11.45
N SER A 291 17.82 -0.30 -11.88
CA SER A 291 18.40 -1.36 -11.08
C SER A 291 19.50 -2.06 -11.87
N TYR A 292 20.61 -2.30 -11.20
CA TYR A 292 21.73 -3.05 -11.71
C TYR A 292 22.04 -4.23 -10.82
N GLU A 293 22.05 -5.42 -11.39
CA GLU A 293 22.40 -6.68 -10.74
C GLU A 293 23.69 -7.21 -11.37
N PRO A 294 24.83 -7.11 -10.68
CA PRO A 294 26.08 -7.63 -11.18
C PRO A 294 25.99 -9.16 -11.33
N ASN A 295 26.76 -9.70 -12.24
CA ASN A 295 26.82 -11.14 -12.39
C ASN A 295 27.58 -11.77 -11.20
N ASN A 296 26.89 -12.62 -10.45
CA ASN A 296 27.46 -13.32 -9.30
C ASN A 296 27.88 -14.76 -9.61
N GLN A 297 27.73 -15.21 -10.87
CA GLN A 297 28.14 -16.54 -11.30
C GLN A 297 29.41 -16.46 -12.14
N PRO A 298 30.51 -17.07 -11.68
CA PRO A 298 31.80 -17.04 -12.39
C PRO A 298 31.82 -18.04 -13.55
N GLN A 299 30.82 -18.01 -14.44
CA GLN A 299 30.83 -18.81 -15.67
C GLN A 299 31.38 -17.95 -16.81
N ASP A 300 32.30 -18.52 -17.58
CA ASP A 300 32.87 -17.88 -18.77
C ASP A 300 31.75 -17.47 -19.75
N GLY A 301 31.75 -16.20 -20.18
CA GLY A 301 30.75 -15.62 -21.08
C GLY A 301 29.67 -14.77 -20.41
N PHE A 302 29.44 -14.87 -19.09
CA PHE A 302 28.45 -14.08 -18.35
C PHE A 302 29.08 -12.82 -17.71
N SER A 303 29.88 -12.09 -18.46
CA SER A 303 30.66 -10.97 -17.92
C SER A 303 29.84 -9.74 -17.57
N GLN A 304 28.65 -9.58 -18.18
CA GLN A 304 27.80 -8.41 -17.99
C GLN A 304 26.57 -8.75 -17.14
N GLY A 305 26.26 -7.84 -16.21
CA GLY A 305 25.13 -7.98 -15.29
C GLY A 305 23.77 -7.81 -15.97
N SER A 306 22.74 -7.75 -15.14
CA SER A 306 21.35 -7.52 -15.56
C SER A 306 20.96 -6.07 -15.28
N HIS A 307 20.20 -5.49 -16.18
CA HIS A 307 19.74 -4.10 -16.11
C HIS A 307 18.22 -4.05 -16.13
N GLU A 308 17.64 -3.18 -15.31
CA GLU A 308 16.21 -2.94 -15.29
C GLU A 308 15.93 -1.44 -15.20
N VAL A 309 15.03 -0.97 -16.05
CA VAL A 309 14.51 0.40 -16.05
C VAL A 309 13.01 0.37 -15.84
N ILE A 310 12.51 1.22 -14.95
CA ILE A 310 11.09 1.44 -14.76
C ILE A 310 10.75 2.93 -14.86
N LEU A 311 9.76 3.23 -15.68
CA LEU A 311 9.18 4.57 -15.81
C LEU A 311 7.74 4.55 -15.33
N GLY A 312 7.37 5.44 -14.42
CA GLY A 312 6.03 5.58 -13.88
C GLY A 312 5.48 6.98 -14.14
N LEU A 313 4.22 7.07 -14.52
CA LEU A 313 3.46 8.32 -14.67
C LEU A 313 2.33 8.35 -13.65
N LYS A 314 2.17 9.48 -12.94
CA LYS A 314 1.08 9.76 -12.01
C LYS A 314 0.13 10.75 -12.65
N LEU A 315 -1.10 10.33 -12.93
CA LEU A 315 -2.10 11.12 -13.62
C LEU A 315 -3.21 11.56 -12.66
N GLY A 316 -3.71 12.77 -12.87
CA GLY A 316 -4.82 13.33 -12.11
C GLY A 316 -4.43 13.84 -10.72
N SER A 317 -5.43 14.13 -9.92
CA SER A 317 -5.29 14.55 -8.51
C SER A 317 -5.26 13.36 -7.56
N ILE A 318 -4.78 13.59 -6.32
CA ILE A 318 -4.78 12.57 -5.26
C ILE A 318 -6.22 12.14 -4.97
N LYS A 319 -6.50 10.87 -5.18
CA LYS A 319 -7.77 10.23 -4.83
C LYS A 319 -7.67 9.71 -3.38
N LYS A 320 -8.68 10.00 -2.58
CA LYS A 320 -8.72 9.53 -1.19
C LYS A 320 -9.69 8.36 -1.07
N PHE A 321 -9.31 7.37 -0.28
CA PHE A 321 -10.23 6.29 0.08
C PHE A 321 -11.41 6.84 0.87
N LYS A 322 -12.63 6.47 0.46
CA LYS A 322 -13.83 6.84 1.20
C LYS A 322 -13.83 6.11 2.54
N ARG A 323 -13.69 6.87 3.62
CA ARG A 323 -13.88 6.35 4.98
C ARG A 323 -15.38 6.22 5.22
N ALA A 324 -15.97 5.07 4.91
CA ALA A 324 -17.28 4.75 5.44
C ALA A 324 -17.12 4.10 6.83
N ALA A 325 -18.18 4.14 7.63
CA ALA A 325 -18.24 3.41 8.89
C ALA A 325 -17.77 1.95 8.70
N PRO A 326 -17.03 1.37 9.65
CA PRO A 326 -16.53 0.00 9.55
C PRO A 326 -17.72 -0.93 9.23
N VAL A 327 -17.51 -1.86 8.28
CA VAL A 327 -18.54 -2.85 7.88
C VAL A 327 -18.90 -3.76 9.06
N LEU A 328 -17.96 -4.01 9.95
CA LEU A 328 -18.20 -4.61 11.24
C LEU A 328 -18.60 -3.49 12.22
N ARG A 329 -19.87 -3.10 12.20
CA ARG A 329 -20.48 -2.52 13.39
C ARG A 329 -20.41 -3.61 14.46
N SER A 330 -19.67 -3.35 15.52
CA SER A 330 -19.81 -4.13 16.75
C SER A 330 -21.31 -4.25 17.02
N THR A 331 -21.85 -5.47 16.99
CA THR A 331 -23.20 -5.79 17.42
C THR A 331 -23.33 -5.71 18.94
N LEU A 332 -22.32 -5.20 19.64
CA LEU A 332 -22.46 -4.73 20.99
C LEU A 332 -23.46 -3.59 20.93
N THR A 333 -24.71 -3.97 21.10
CA THR A 333 -25.85 -3.10 21.31
C THR A 333 -25.45 -2.04 22.32
N LYS A 334 -25.42 -0.78 21.87
CA LYS A 334 -25.53 0.34 22.80
C LYS A 334 -26.78 0.07 23.61
N THR A 335 -26.58 -0.15 24.89
CA THR A 335 -27.69 -0.23 25.82
C THR A 335 -28.58 1.00 25.63
N PRO A 336 -29.91 0.85 25.45
CA PRO A 336 -30.78 1.95 25.03
C PRO A 336 -31.00 3.08 26.06
N ASN A 337 -30.27 3.12 27.16
CA ASN A 337 -30.57 3.95 28.33
C ASN A 337 -29.44 4.89 28.80
N GLU A 338 -28.51 5.30 27.93
CA GLU A 338 -27.61 6.38 28.33
C GLU A 338 -28.31 7.75 28.25
N LYS A 339 -28.74 8.29 29.37
CA LYS A 339 -29.18 9.70 29.47
C LYS A 339 -27.96 10.62 29.37
N HIS A 340 -27.85 11.35 28.27
CA HIS A 340 -26.80 12.34 28.07
C HIS A 340 -27.26 13.69 28.65
N THR A 341 -26.55 14.17 29.67
CA THR A 341 -26.70 15.53 30.19
C THR A 341 -25.67 16.44 29.53
N ALA A 342 -26.12 17.44 28.80
CA ALA A 342 -25.28 18.44 28.18
C ALA A 342 -25.24 19.72 29.04
N ARG A 343 -24.04 20.20 29.39
CA ARG A 343 -23.82 21.45 30.13
C ARG A 343 -22.89 22.37 29.35
N PHE A 344 -23.32 23.61 29.13
CA PHE A 344 -22.43 24.68 28.73
C PHE A 344 -21.59 25.13 29.93
N GLN A 345 -20.27 25.11 29.79
CA GLN A 345 -19.38 25.79 30.71
C GLN A 345 -18.89 27.06 30.04
N ASP A 346 -19.16 28.20 30.71
CA ASP A 346 -18.54 29.46 30.33
C ASP A 346 -17.12 29.40 30.92
N THR A 347 -16.14 29.11 30.09
CA THR A 347 -14.74 29.07 30.50
C THR A 347 -14.23 30.50 30.62
N GLY A 348 -14.40 31.09 31.79
CA GLY A 348 -13.52 32.18 32.22
C GLY A 348 -12.06 31.69 32.17
N ASP A 349 -11.13 32.58 31.92
CA ASP A 349 -9.73 32.35 31.48
C ASP A 349 -8.82 31.45 32.38
N ASP A 350 -9.33 30.62 33.26
CA ASP A 350 -8.55 29.76 34.13
C ASP A 350 -8.58 28.28 33.76
N PRO A 351 -7.53 27.76 33.08
CA PRO A 351 -7.44 26.35 32.66
C PRO A 351 -7.31 25.36 33.81
N ASN A 352 -6.99 25.82 35.04
CA ASN A 352 -6.72 24.92 36.17
C ASN A 352 -7.98 24.49 36.95
N LYS A 353 -9.13 25.18 36.76
CA LYS A 353 -10.38 24.79 37.42
C LYS A 353 -11.05 23.54 36.87
N LEU A 354 -10.67 23.10 35.67
CA LEU A 354 -11.29 21.96 34.99
C LEU A 354 -10.76 20.59 35.42
N ASN A 355 -9.65 20.53 36.15
CA ASN A 355 -9.03 19.26 36.56
C ASN A 355 -9.48 18.75 37.96
N ALA A 356 -10.37 19.46 38.66
CA ALA A 356 -10.68 19.16 40.05
C ALA A 356 -11.87 18.16 40.24
N GLU A 357 -12.64 17.83 39.23
CA GLU A 357 -13.76 16.88 39.35
C GLU A 357 -13.52 15.58 38.52
N GLN A 358 -12.74 14.67 39.10
CA GLN A 358 -12.65 13.29 38.63
C GLN A 358 -13.77 12.43 39.24
N GLY A 359 -14.96 12.50 38.69
CA GLY A 359 -16.01 11.47 38.87
C GLY A 359 -15.98 10.47 37.74
N THR A 360 -16.38 9.23 37.96
CA THR A 360 -16.33 8.05 37.10
C THR A 360 -17.20 8.11 35.81
N ALA A 361 -17.80 9.24 35.46
CA ALA A 361 -18.58 9.45 34.24
C ALA A 361 -17.69 9.84 33.04
N LYS A 362 -17.85 9.18 31.91
CA LYS A 362 -17.10 9.52 30.67
C LYS A 362 -17.59 10.86 30.13
N LYS A 363 -16.78 11.91 30.26
CA LYS A 363 -17.06 13.24 29.73
C LYS A 363 -16.57 13.34 28.27
N LYS A 364 -17.44 13.85 27.39
CA LYS A 364 -17.08 14.23 26.01
C LYS A 364 -17.10 15.74 25.88
N TYR A 365 -16.12 16.27 25.18
CA TYR A 365 -15.92 17.70 24.97
C TYR A 365 -16.13 18.04 23.50
N TYR A 366 -17.04 19.00 23.26
CA TYR A 366 -17.35 19.48 21.92
C TYR A 366 -16.96 20.93 21.78
N VAL A 367 -16.25 21.29 20.71
CA VAL A 367 -15.97 22.67 20.36
C VAL A 367 -17.09 23.18 19.47
N VAL A 368 -18.07 23.83 20.07
CA VAL A 368 -19.29 24.32 19.42
C VAL A 368 -19.06 25.72 18.85
N ILE A 369 -19.45 25.91 17.59
CA ILE A 369 -19.37 27.22 16.93
C ILE A 369 -20.70 27.97 17.01
N ARG A 370 -21.82 27.24 16.81
CA ARG A 370 -23.14 27.86 16.85
C ARG A 370 -24.23 26.86 17.22
N VAL A 371 -25.32 27.36 17.78
CA VAL A 371 -26.49 26.55 18.22
C VAL A 371 -27.72 27.02 17.48
N PHE A 372 -28.54 26.08 17.03
CA PHE A 372 -29.76 26.32 16.27
C PHE A 372 -30.93 25.57 16.89
N ASN A 373 -32.14 26.12 16.72
CA ASN A 373 -33.40 25.46 17.13
C ASN A 373 -33.93 24.58 16.01
N ASP A 374 -33.50 24.79 14.77
CA ASP A 374 -33.95 24.07 13.59
C ASP A 374 -32.78 23.33 12.90
N PHE A 375 -33.05 22.10 12.46
CA PHE A 375 -32.07 21.25 11.81
C PHE A 375 -31.61 21.81 10.45
N THR A 376 -32.55 22.38 9.67
CA THR A 376 -32.23 22.92 8.33
C THR A 376 -31.24 24.08 8.41
N GLN A 377 -31.39 24.94 9.41
CA GLN A 377 -30.46 26.05 9.65
C GLN A 377 -29.09 25.53 10.12
N ALA A 378 -29.06 24.52 10.97
CA ALA A 378 -27.83 23.90 11.44
C ALA A 378 -27.07 23.22 10.28
N ASP A 379 -27.77 22.51 9.40
CA ASP A 379 -27.17 21.82 8.25
C ASP A 379 -26.62 22.81 7.20
N ASN A 380 -27.35 23.87 6.93
CA ASN A 380 -26.87 24.95 6.05
C ASN A 380 -25.62 25.62 6.61
N TYR A 381 -25.57 25.87 7.91
CA TYR A 381 -24.39 26.44 8.56
C TYR A 381 -23.21 25.46 8.58
N LYS A 382 -23.45 24.17 8.82
CA LYS A 382 -22.46 23.10 8.70
C LYS A 382 -21.86 23.06 7.29
N LYS A 383 -22.70 23.08 6.24
CA LYS A 383 -22.25 23.12 4.84
C LYS A 383 -21.36 24.33 4.55
N LYS A 384 -21.71 25.49 5.08
CA LYS A 384 -20.88 26.71 4.97
C LYS A 384 -19.51 26.51 5.61
N LEU A 385 -19.44 25.97 6.83
CA LEU A 385 -18.17 25.70 7.51
C LEU A 385 -17.31 24.66 6.76
N ILE A 386 -17.94 23.65 6.16
CA ILE A 386 -17.25 22.64 5.33
C ILE A 386 -16.65 23.30 4.08
N THR A 387 -17.36 24.23 3.44
CA THR A 387 -16.86 25.02 2.30
C THR A 387 -15.65 25.88 2.72
N GLU A 388 -15.67 26.41 3.93
CA GLU A 388 -14.56 27.17 4.54
C GLU A 388 -13.44 26.25 5.07
N LYS A 389 -13.48 24.92 4.80
CA LYS A 389 -12.49 23.89 5.14
C LYS A 389 -12.44 23.53 6.63
N PHE A 390 -13.46 23.79 7.40
CA PHE A 390 -13.62 23.30 8.76
C PHE A 390 -14.28 21.92 8.74
N ASN A 391 -13.87 21.05 9.67
CA ASN A 391 -14.50 19.73 9.85
C ASN A 391 -15.70 19.88 10.79
N ALA A 392 -16.84 20.33 10.28
CA ALA A 392 -18.02 20.62 11.08
C ALA A 392 -19.01 19.45 11.09
N GLU A 393 -19.55 19.17 12.28
CA GLU A 393 -20.60 18.16 12.50
C GLU A 393 -21.72 18.74 13.38
N ILE A 394 -22.89 18.05 13.42
CA ILE A 394 -24.04 18.48 14.20
C ILE A 394 -24.28 17.47 15.32
N PHE A 395 -24.35 17.98 16.54
CA PHE A 395 -24.81 17.24 17.73
C PHE A 395 -26.19 17.71 18.12
N TYR A 396 -27.16 16.81 18.21
CA TYR A 396 -28.51 17.10 18.73
C TYR A 396 -28.54 16.77 20.21
N ASN A 397 -28.93 17.76 21.02
CA ASN A 397 -29.16 17.57 22.45
C ASN A 397 -30.67 17.38 22.72
N PRO A 398 -31.10 16.18 23.17
CA PRO A 398 -32.52 15.91 23.44
C PRO A 398 -33.10 16.70 24.62
N GLN A 399 -32.27 17.18 25.55
CA GLN A 399 -32.74 17.88 26.75
C GLN A 399 -33.22 19.29 26.46
N ASP A 400 -32.50 20.04 25.63
CA ASP A 400 -32.86 21.41 25.24
C ASP A 400 -33.42 21.50 23.81
N LYS A 401 -33.53 20.34 23.12
CA LYS A 401 -34.05 20.20 21.75
C LYS A 401 -33.34 21.11 20.75
N LYS A 402 -32.01 21.31 20.91
CA LYS A 402 -31.20 22.18 20.06
C LYS A 402 -30.14 21.42 19.29
N TYR A 403 -29.75 21.99 18.15
CA TYR A 403 -28.73 21.48 17.25
C TYR A 403 -27.42 22.30 17.43
N TYR A 404 -26.37 21.62 17.84
CA TYR A 404 -25.06 22.19 18.11
C TYR A 404 -24.11 21.89 16.97
N VAL A 405 -23.67 22.91 16.22
CA VAL A 405 -22.68 22.73 15.17
C VAL A 405 -21.30 22.87 15.80
N HIS A 406 -20.52 21.78 15.78
CA HIS A 406 -19.19 21.70 16.37
C HIS A 406 -18.13 21.31 15.33
N VAL A 407 -16.87 21.67 15.60
CA VAL A 407 -15.71 21.38 14.74
C VAL A 407 -14.75 20.37 15.33
N LEU A 408 -14.88 20.08 16.62
CA LEU A 408 -14.08 19.05 17.30
C LEU A 408 -14.94 18.32 18.34
N GLU A 409 -14.80 16.99 18.39
CA GLU A 409 -15.25 16.13 19.48
C GLU A 409 -14.05 15.39 20.05
N THR A 410 -13.82 15.50 21.37
CA THR A 410 -12.69 14.84 22.02
C THR A 410 -13.05 14.40 23.46
N LEU A 411 -12.28 13.47 24.02
CA LEU A 411 -12.37 13.04 25.40
C LEU A 411 -11.43 13.84 26.34
N LYS A 412 -10.64 14.78 25.79
CA LYS A 412 -9.63 15.55 26.53
C LYS A 412 -10.01 17.03 26.54
N ALA A 413 -10.26 17.58 27.73
CA ALA A 413 -10.56 19.00 27.91
C ALA A 413 -9.43 19.92 27.40
N SER A 414 -8.17 19.51 27.56
CA SER A 414 -7.01 20.28 27.09
C SER A 414 -6.99 20.48 25.58
N GLU A 415 -7.34 19.42 24.82
CA GLU A 415 -7.39 19.45 23.35
C GLU A 415 -8.53 20.33 22.84
N ALA A 416 -9.70 20.27 23.48
CA ALA A 416 -10.83 21.14 23.16
C ALA A 416 -10.54 22.63 23.44
N ASN A 417 -9.91 22.92 24.57
CA ASN A 417 -9.53 24.30 24.94
C ASN A 417 -8.42 24.85 24.02
N GLU A 418 -7.48 24.01 23.59
CA GLU A 418 -6.46 24.40 22.62
C GLU A 418 -7.09 24.75 21.27
N GLU A 419 -8.06 23.96 20.83
CA GLU A 419 -8.77 24.23 19.59
C GLU A 419 -9.61 25.52 19.65
N ILE A 420 -10.29 25.78 20.76
CA ILE A 420 -11.02 27.05 20.98
C ILE A 420 -10.06 28.24 20.90
N ARG A 421 -8.89 28.16 21.53
CA ARG A 421 -7.87 29.24 21.45
C ARG A 421 -7.38 29.42 20.02
N ASN A 422 -7.16 28.34 19.31
CA ASN A 422 -6.74 28.36 17.90
C ASN A 422 -7.80 29.01 17.01
N LEU A 423 -9.06 28.63 17.18
CA LEU A 423 -10.18 29.18 16.41
C LEU A 423 -10.36 30.68 16.68
N LYS A 424 -10.35 31.10 17.96
CA LYS A 424 -10.48 32.52 18.34
C LYS A 424 -9.29 33.37 17.89
N SER A 425 -8.08 32.82 17.87
CA SER A 425 -6.86 33.59 17.54
C SER A 425 -6.59 33.68 16.03
N TYR A 426 -6.97 32.65 15.27
CA TYR A 426 -6.53 32.53 13.88
C TYR A 426 -7.64 32.42 12.83
N THR A 427 -8.92 32.45 13.28
CA THR A 427 -10.07 32.36 12.37
C THR A 427 -11.11 33.45 12.67
N LYS A 428 -12.13 33.51 11.81
CA LYS A 428 -13.30 34.37 12.03
C LYS A 428 -14.30 33.79 13.05
N LEU A 429 -14.05 32.56 13.54
CA LEU A 429 -14.94 31.82 14.45
C LEU A 429 -14.68 32.18 15.92
N LYS A 430 -14.84 33.46 16.25
CA LYS A 430 -14.59 33.99 17.63
C LYS A 430 -15.63 33.54 18.66
N GLU A 431 -16.76 33.01 18.20
CA GLU A 431 -17.87 32.53 19.06
C GLU A 431 -17.71 31.07 19.53
N ALA A 432 -16.56 30.42 19.23
CA ALA A 432 -16.30 29.05 19.63
C ALA A 432 -16.37 28.87 21.15
N ARG A 433 -17.18 27.89 21.61
CA ARG A 433 -17.43 27.59 23.04
C ARG A 433 -17.26 26.10 23.33
N LEU A 434 -16.96 25.77 24.58
CA LEU A 434 -16.86 24.39 25.03
C LEU A 434 -18.24 23.90 25.50
N LEU A 435 -18.69 22.78 24.90
CA LEU A 435 -19.84 22.01 25.40
C LEU A 435 -19.30 20.71 26.02
N VAL A 436 -19.66 20.46 27.27
CA VAL A 436 -19.34 19.20 27.96
C VAL A 436 -20.57 18.35 28.06
N VAL A 437 -20.50 17.15 27.51
CA VAL A 437 -21.57 16.15 27.61
C VAL A 437 -21.11 15.04 28.54
N THR A 438 -21.78 14.89 29.65
CA THR A 438 -21.56 13.77 30.57
C THR A 438 -22.58 12.67 30.29
N SER A 439 -22.08 11.45 30.12
CA SER A 439 -22.93 10.27 30.03
C SER A 439 -23.08 9.71 31.43
N ASP A 440 -24.27 9.92 32.03
CA ASP A 440 -24.63 9.21 33.28
C ASP A 440 -24.99 7.77 32.88
N LYS A 441 -24.41 6.80 33.59
CA LYS A 441 -24.73 5.37 33.45
C LYS A 441 -26.12 5.07 33.96
#